data_876c91e845d070895450b7aaaa4133bf
#
_entry.id   876c91e845d070895450b7aaaa4133bf
#
_cell.length_a   1.000
_cell.length_b   1.000
_cell.length_c   1.000
_cell.angle_alpha   90.00
_cell.angle_beta   90.00
_cell.angle_gamma   90.00
#
_symmetry.space_group_name_H-M   'P 1'
#
loop_
_entity.id
_entity.type
_entity.pdbx_description
1 polymer ?
#
loop_
_entity_poly.entity_id
_entity_poly.type
_entity_poly.pdbx_seq_one_letter_code
_entity_poly.pdbx_strand_id
1 'polypeptide(L)'
;MSHLRVDQIGIRFDTTDVLREATLTVERAEVVALLGPSGSGKTTLLRVIAGILRPDSGSVWIGANDITSLPTHQRGVGMVFQDNQLFPHMSTIDNVAYGLRVAGVAKAERHERGAAWLDRVGLAGFERRNVTELSGGEAKRVALARTLATEPSVVLLDEPLTGLDRELHDRLAIQLAQLLVEHSITAVLVTHDPAEADVVASRSVRMNEIDGSD
;
A
#
# COMPACT_ATOMS: atom_id res chain seq x y z
N MET A 1 20.81 -6.22 -1.71
CA MET A 1 20.74 -4.77 -1.44
C MET A 1 19.27 -4.42 -1.24
N SER A 2 18.91 -3.76 -0.13
CA SER A 2 17.55 -3.39 0.20
C SER A 2 16.90 -2.59 -0.94
N HIS A 3 15.64 -2.92 -1.26
CA HIS A 3 14.89 -2.22 -2.31
C HIS A 3 14.23 -0.96 -1.76
N LEU A 4 13.62 -1.03 -0.57
CA LEU A 4 13.17 0.13 0.21
C LEU A 4 14.03 0.26 1.47
N ARG A 5 14.52 1.47 1.74
CA ARG A 5 15.19 1.81 2.99
C ARG A 5 14.61 3.08 3.57
N VAL A 6 14.16 2.97 4.78
CA VAL A 6 13.76 4.07 5.67
C VAL A 6 14.86 4.20 6.69
N ASP A 7 15.45 5.38 6.84
CA ASP A 7 16.65 5.60 7.64
C ASP A 7 16.43 6.75 8.64
N GLN A 8 16.32 6.40 9.93
CA GLN A 8 16.18 7.33 11.06
C GLN A 8 15.09 8.40 10.88
N ILE A 9 13.92 8.01 10.40
CA ILE A 9 12.78 8.93 10.20
C ILE A 9 12.27 9.44 11.55
N GLY A 10 12.33 10.76 11.73
CA GLY A 10 11.67 11.48 12.82
C GLY A 10 10.56 12.37 12.29
N ILE A 11 9.43 12.38 12.99
CA ILE A 11 8.31 13.30 12.73
C ILE A 11 7.58 13.65 14.01
N ARG A 12 7.30 14.94 14.17
CA ARG A 12 6.59 15.51 15.32
C ARG A 12 5.33 16.23 14.86
N PHE A 13 4.26 16.08 15.64
CA PHE A 13 3.08 16.92 15.50
C PHE A 13 2.90 17.74 16.78
N ASP A 14 2.93 19.05 16.65
CA ASP A 14 2.95 19.99 17.76
C ASP A 14 4.09 19.67 18.76
N THR A 15 3.72 19.14 19.93
CA THR A 15 4.68 18.76 20.99
C THR A 15 4.91 17.26 21.11
N THR A 16 4.26 16.45 20.25
CA THR A 16 4.29 14.98 20.34
C THR A 16 5.18 14.40 19.26
N ASP A 17 6.24 13.70 19.66
CA ASP A 17 7.04 12.87 18.75
C ASP A 17 6.23 11.63 18.40
N VAL A 18 5.90 11.46 17.11
CA VAL A 18 5.16 10.29 16.61
C VAL A 18 6.11 9.24 16.05
N LEU A 19 7.20 9.68 15.43
CA LEU A 19 8.33 8.84 15.05
C LEU A 19 9.60 9.54 15.52
N ARG A 20 10.54 8.78 16.09
CA ARG A 20 11.79 9.36 16.63
C ARG A 20 12.97 9.08 15.72
N GLU A 21 13.26 7.83 15.41
CA GLU A 21 14.37 7.40 14.56
C GLU A 21 13.97 6.13 13.79
N ALA A 22 12.76 6.10 13.26
CA ALA A 22 12.21 4.89 12.64
C ALA A 22 13.09 4.42 11.47
N THR A 23 13.53 3.16 11.55
CA THR A 23 14.42 2.55 10.56
C THR A 23 13.83 1.22 10.09
N LEU A 24 13.66 1.07 8.78
CA LEU A 24 13.09 -0.13 8.15
C LEU A 24 13.78 -0.40 6.81
N THR A 25 14.10 -1.66 6.56
CA THR A 25 14.57 -2.12 5.25
C THR A 25 13.66 -3.19 4.70
N VAL A 26 13.42 -3.17 3.39
CA VAL A 26 12.64 -4.19 2.67
C VAL A 26 13.43 -4.59 1.44
N GLU A 27 13.65 -5.88 1.26
CA GLU A 27 14.33 -6.41 0.09
C GLU A 27 13.39 -6.46 -1.13
N ARG A 28 13.94 -6.67 -2.31
CA ARG A 28 13.13 -6.78 -3.52
C ARG A 28 12.22 -8.01 -3.47
N ALA A 29 10.96 -7.84 -3.86
CA ALA A 29 9.92 -8.88 -3.80
C ALA A 29 9.65 -9.41 -2.38
N GLU A 30 10.07 -8.67 -1.36
CA GLU A 30 9.76 -8.97 0.04
C GLU A 30 8.49 -8.24 0.48
N VAL A 31 7.66 -8.91 1.26
CA VAL A 31 6.53 -8.31 1.98
C VAL A 31 6.87 -8.27 3.46
N VAL A 32 6.92 -7.08 4.04
CA VAL A 32 7.18 -6.89 5.47
C VAL A 32 5.90 -6.41 6.15
N ALA A 33 5.43 -7.13 7.17
CA ALA A 33 4.34 -6.67 8.01
C ALA A 33 4.86 -5.80 9.15
N LEU A 34 4.26 -4.63 9.32
CA LEU A 34 4.50 -3.71 10.42
C LEU A 34 3.38 -3.80 11.44
N LEU A 35 3.66 -4.39 12.59
CA LEU A 35 2.73 -4.63 13.68
C LEU A 35 2.87 -3.57 14.78
N GLY A 36 1.78 -3.31 15.49
CA GLY A 36 1.79 -2.43 16.66
C GLY A 36 0.39 -1.93 17.02
N PRO A 37 0.22 -1.37 18.22
CA PRO A 37 -1.07 -0.84 18.66
C PRO A 37 -1.53 0.33 17.81
N SER A 38 -2.82 0.67 17.89
CA SER A 38 -3.35 1.89 17.28
C SER A 38 -2.62 3.12 17.86
N GLY A 39 -2.30 4.08 16.99
CA GLY A 39 -1.59 5.30 17.40
C GLY A 39 -0.06 5.15 17.52
N SER A 40 0.54 3.98 17.25
CA SER A 40 2.00 3.79 17.33
C SER A 40 2.81 4.38 16.16
N GLY A 41 2.19 5.12 15.24
CA GLY A 41 2.92 5.77 14.15
C GLY A 41 2.97 4.98 12.83
N LYS A 42 2.42 3.77 12.72
CA LYS A 42 2.46 2.94 11.50
C LYS A 42 1.96 3.64 10.24
N THR A 43 0.74 4.16 10.27
CA THR A 43 0.16 4.94 9.16
C THR A 43 0.96 6.20 8.88
N THR A 44 1.54 6.84 9.90
CA THR A 44 2.41 8.01 9.75
C THR A 44 3.67 7.63 8.97
N LEU A 45 4.30 6.50 9.32
CA LEU A 45 5.47 5.99 8.59
C LEU A 45 5.12 5.69 7.12
N LEU A 46 4.00 5.01 6.84
CA LEU A 46 3.55 4.79 5.46
C LEU A 46 3.35 6.11 4.71
N ARG A 47 2.74 7.12 5.33
CA ARG A 47 2.52 8.43 4.72
C ARG A 47 3.83 9.18 4.44
N VAL A 48 4.85 9.00 5.29
CA VAL A 48 6.20 9.53 5.05
C VAL A 48 6.84 8.84 3.85
N ILE A 49 6.78 7.51 3.77
CA ILE A 49 7.31 6.75 2.63
C ILE A 49 6.61 7.15 1.33
N ALA A 50 5.28 7.30 1.35
CA ALA A 50 4.48 7.73 0.21
C ALA A 50 4.73 9.20 -0.21
N GLY A 51 5.34 10.03 0.67
CA GLY A 51 5.55 11.47 0.44
C GLY A 51 4.30 12.32 0.66
N ILE A 52 3.33 11.79 1.38
CA ILE A 52 2.15 12.53 1.84
C ILE A 52 2.52 13.42 3.04
N LEU A 53 3.41 12.94 3.89
CA LEU A 53 4.00 13.68 5.00
C LEU A 53 5.50 13.87 4.76
N ARG A 54 6.01 15.05 5.09
CA ARG A 54 7.44 15.32 5.08
C ARG A 54 8.00 15.00 6.47
N PRO A 55 9.06 14.20 6.58
CA PRO A 55 9.71 13.96 7.86
C PRO A 55 10.50 15.20 8.31
N ASP A 56 10.70 15.35 9.63
CA ASP A 56 11.55 16.40 10.22
C ASP A 56 13.03 16.00 10.12
N SER A 57 13.32 14.68 10.18
CA SER A 57 14.67 14.11 10.04
C SER A 57 14.64 12.77 9.34
N GLY A 58 15.82 12.30 8.92
CA GLY A 58 15.99 11.02 8.26
C GLY A 58 15.73 11.05 6.76
N SER A 59 15.75 9.88 6.13
CA SER A 59 15.62 9.76 4.68
C SER A 59 14.93 8.47 4.23
N VAL A 60 14.33 8.51 3.04
CA VAL A 60 13.67 7.36 2.38
C VAL A 60 14.34 7.11 1.04
N TRP A 61 14.70 5.85 0.78
CA TRP A 61 15.40 5.43 -0.42
C TRP A 61 14.69 4.29 -1.13
N ILE A 62 14.65 4.33 -2.46
CA ILE A 62 14.31 3.17 -3.29
C ILE A 62 15.53 2.82 -4.14
N GLY A 63 16.10 1.64 -3.89
CA GLY A 63 17.38 1.26 -4.44
C GLY A 63 18.48 2.25 -4.05
N ALA A 64 19.12 2.88 -5.03
CA ALA A 64 20.17 3.90 -4.82
C ALA A 64 19.62 5.34 -4.81
N ASN A 65 18.32 5.54 -5.02
CA ASN A 65 17.73 6.87 -5.16
C ASN A 65 17.13 7.36 -3.84
N ASP A 66 17.56 8.50 -3.36
CA ASP A 66 16.91 9.23 -2.27
C ASP A 66 15.62 9.86 -2.81
N ILE A 67 14.47 9.44 -2.25
CA ILE A 67 13.14 9.92 -2.63
C ILE A 67 12.54 10.85 -1.58
N THR A 68 13.26 11.19 -0.54
CA THR A 68 12.76 11.94 0.63
C THR A 68 12.11 13.26 0.26
N SER A 69 12.73 14.01 -0.64
CA SER A 69 12.25 15.32 -1.08
C SER A 69 11.33 15.26 -2.32
N LEU A 70 11.18 14.09 -2.94
CA LEU A 70 10.34 13.96 -4.13
C LEU A 70 8.86 14.06 -3.78
N PRO A 71 8.04 14.73 -4.61
CA PRO A 71 6.60 14.74 -4.44
C PRO A 71 6.03 13.33 -4.67
N THR A 72 4.88 13.02 -4.07
CA THR A 72 4.22 11.70 -4.06
C THR A 72 4.19 11.03 -5.45
N HIS A 73 3.80 11.76 -6.50
CA HIS A 73 3.63 11.23 -7.85
C HIS A 73 4.95 10.86 -8.57
N GLN A 74 6.11 11.23 -8.00
CA GLN A 74 7.43 10.92 -8.57
C GLN A 74 8.18 9.82 -7.79
N ARG A 75 7.62 9.34 -6.67
CA ARG A 75 8.29 8.36 -5.79
C ARG A 75 8.25 6.93 -6.31
N GLY A 76 7.36 6.61 -7.25
CA GLY A 76 7.14 5.23 -7.67
C GLY A 76 6.56 4.34 -6.56
N VAL A 77 5.84 4.93 -5.62
CA VAL A 77 5.21 4.26 -4.48
C VAL A 77 3.70 4.25 -4.66
N GLY A 78 3.08 3.08 -4.54
CA GLY A 78 1.63 2.93 -4.51
C GLY A 78 1.14 2.77 -3.08
N MET A 79 -0.04 3.34 -2.74
CA MET A 79 -0.63 3.19 -1.42
C MET A 79 -2.09 2.76 -1.51
N VAL A 80 -2.43 1.72 -0.76
CA VAL A 80 -3.80 1.29 -0.49
C VAL A 80 -4.16 1.79 0.90
N PHE A 81 -5.16 2.66 0.97
CA PHE A 81 -5.65 3.24 2.22
C PHE A 81 -6.71 2.34 2.87
N GLN A 82 -6.84 2.45 4.17
CA GLN A 82 -7.81 1.68 4.97
C GLN A 82 -9.26 1.82 4.46
N ASP A 83 -9.68 3.00 4.03
CA ASP A 83 -11.02 3.36 3.55
C ASP A 83 -11.15 3.36 2.02
N ASN A 84 -10.28 2.63 1.32
CA ASN A 84 -10.25 2.41 -0.13
C ASN A 84 -10.14 3.68 -1.00
N GLN A 85 -10.73 4.81 -0.62
CA GLN A 85 -10.72 6.12 -1.32
C GLN A 85 -11.01 6.02 -2.83
N LEU A 86 -12.02 5.22 -3.19
CA LEU A 86 -12.47 5.12 -4.59
C LEU A 86 -13.20 6.39 -5.01
N PHE A 87 -13.11 6.74 -6.28
CA PHE A 87 -13.80 7.88 -6.87
C PHE A 87 -15.26 7.49 -7.17
N PRO A 88 -16.27 7.97 -6.40
CA PRO A 88 -17.62 7.46 -6.46
C PRO A 88 -18.36 7.80 -7.76
N HIS A 89 -17.89 8.81 -8.49
CA HIS A 89 -18.43 9.26 -9.77
C HIS A 89 -17.83 8.58 -11.00
N MET A 90 -16.93 7.61 -10.77
CA MET A 90 -16.26 6.85 -11.83
C MET A 90 -16.69 5.39 -11.80
N SER A 91 -16.64 4.76 -12.97
CA SER A 91 -16.77 3.30 -13.10
C SER A 91 -15.60 2.57 -12.44
N THR A 92 -15.75 1.27 -12.23
CA THR A 92 -14.70 0.41 -11.70
C THR A 92 -13.42 0.46 -12.55
N ILE A 93 -13.58 0.35 -13.89
CA ILE A 93 -12.43 0.42 -14.80
C ILE A 93 -11.76 1.79 -14.78
N ASP A 94 -12.51 2.88 -14.70
CA ASP A 94 -11.96 4.22 -14.66
C ASP A 94 -11.25 4.51 -13.33
N ASN A 95 -11.69 3.90 -12.22
CA ASN A 95 -10.96 3.91 -10.96
C ASN A 95 -9.62 3.20 -11.09
N VAL A 96 -9.59 1.97 -11.61
CA VAL A 96 -8.36 1.19 -11.78
C VAL A 96 -7.40 1.89 -12.74
N ALA A 97 -7.90 2.40 -13.84
CA ALA A 97 -7.12 3.08 -14.87
C ALA A 97 -6.73 4.53 -14.51
N TYR A 98 -7.12 5.04 -13.33
CA TYR A 98 -6.92 6.45 -12.99
C TYR A 98 -5.46 6.88 -12.98
N GLY A 99 -4.60 6.12 -12.31
CA GLY A 99 -3.15 6.41 -12.25
C GLY A 99 -2.50 6.39 -13.63
N LEU A 100 -2.88 5.42 -14.48
CA LEU A 100 -2.42 5.34 -15.87
C LEU A 100 -2.90 6.55 -16.71
N ARG A 101 -4.11 7.05 -16.44
CA ARG A 101 -4.61 8.28 -17.07
C ARG A 101 -3.77 9.48 -16.69
N VAL A 102 -3.41 9.62 -15.41
CA VAL A 102 -2.55 10.70 -14.93
C VAL A 102 -1.16 10.61 -15.55
N ALA A 103 -0.65 9.40 -15.77
CA ALA A 103 0.61 9.15 -16.47
C ALA A 103 0.54 9.35 -17.99
N GLY A 104 -0.62 9.78 -18.55
CA GLY A 104 -0.76 10.08 -19.98
C GLY A 104 -0.98 8.85 -20.87
N VAL A 105 -1.23 7.66 -20.32
CA VAL A 105 -1.47 6.43 -21.09
C VAL A 105 -2.77 6.53 -21.88
N ALA A 106 -2.75 6.13 -23.16
CA ALA A 106 -3.91 6.16 -24.05
C ALA A 106 -5.10 5.37 -23.50
N LYS A 107 -6.35 5.82 -23.80
CA LYS A 107 -7.56 5.25 -23.20
C LYS A 107 -7.70 3.75 -23.46
N ALA A 108 -7.46 3.29 -24.66
CA ALA A 108 -7.57 1.87 -24.98
C ALA A 108 -6.61 1.03 -24.15
N GLU A 109 -5.33 1.40 -24.12
CA GLU A 109 -4.28 0.70 -23.37
C GLU A 109 -4.53 0.71 -21.88
N ARG A 110 -4.86 1.86 -21.26
CA ARG A 110 -5.10 1.92 -19.83
C ARG A 110 -6.33 1.12 -19.39
N HIS A 111 -7.37 1.01 -20.25
CA HIS A 111 -8.53 0.16 -19.97
C HIS A 111 -8.19 -1.32 -20.13
N GLU A 112 -7.38 -1.70 -21.11
CA GLU A 112 -6.88 -3.07 -21.27
C GLU A 112 -6.06 -3.49 -20.04
N ARG A 113 -5.07 -2.69 -19.64
CA ARG A 113 -4.27 -2.93 -18.44
C ARG A 113 -5.14 -2.97 -17.17
N GLY A 114 -6.10 -2.06 -17.06
CA GLY A 114 -7.03 -2.03 -15.93
C GLY A 114 -7.93 -3.26 -15.87
N ALA A 115 -8.45 -3.74 -16.99
CA ALA A 115 -9.27 -4.96 -17.07
C ALA A 115 -8.44 -6.20 -16.67
N ALA A 116 -7.19 -6.29 -17.12
CA ALA A 116 -6.27 -7.35 -16.70
C ALA A 116 -6.05 -7.35 -15.17
N TRP A 117 -5.94 -6.18 -14.54
CA TRP A 117 -5.83 -6.11 -13.08
C TRP A 117 -7.12 -6.46 -12.36
N LEU A 118 -8.29 -6.08 -12.92
CA LEU A 118 -9.59 -6.52 -12.38
C LEU A 118 -9.73 -8.04 -12.42
N ASP A 119 -9.31 -8.68 -13.49
CA ASP A 119 -9.31 -10.13 -13.61
C ASP A 119 -8.41 -10.79 -12.55
N ARG A 120 -7.17 -10.30 -12.37
CA ARG A 120 -6.22 -10.79 -11.35
C ARG A 120 -6.75 -10.70 -9.92
N VAL A 121 -7.55 -9.68 -9.60
CA VAL A 121 -8.20 -9.56 -8.29
C VAL A 121 -9.56 -10.25 -8.22
N GLY A 122 -9.93 -11.07 -9.21
CA GLY A 122 -11.17 -11.83 -9.27
C GLY A 122 -12.42 -10.98 -9.47
N LEU A 123 -12.31 -9.90 -10.25
CA LEU A 123 -13.40 -8.98 -10.60
C LEU A 123 -13.58 -8.84 -12.11
N ALA A 124 -13.33 -9.92 -12.88
CA ALA A 124 -13.65 -9.95 -14.30
C ALA A 124 -15.14 -9.65 -14.53
N GLY A 125 -15.46 -8.79 -15.51
CA GLY A 125 -16.83 -8.39 -15.81
C GLY A 125 -17.36 -7.22 -14.96
N PHE A 126 -16.53 -6.65 -14.07
CA PHE A 126 -16.93 -5.50 -13.22
C PHE A 126 -16.61 -4.14 -13.83
N GLU A 127 -16.03 -4.08 -15.02
CA GLU A 127 -15.44 -2.89 -15.63
C GLU A 127 -16.42 -1.70 -15.66
N ARG A 128 -17.71 -1.99 -15.95
CA ARG A 128 -18.76 -0.97 -16.11
C ARG A 128 -19.55 -0.68 -14.85
N ARG A 129 -19.36 -1.45 -13.76
CA ARG A 129 -20.08 -1.24 -12.51
C ARG A 129 -19.70 0.10 -11.89
N ASN A 130 -20.66 0.72 -11.21
CA ASN A 130 -20.36 1.86 -10.36
C ASN A 130 -19.71 1.36 -9.06
N VAL A 131 -18.67 2.04 -8.59
CA VAL A 131 -17.98 1.65 -7.35
C VAL A 131 -18.85 1.78 -6.09
N THR A 132 -19.93 2.57 -6.15
CA THR A 132 -20.91 2.69 -5.06
C THR A 132 -21.82 1.47 -4.90
N GLU A 133 -21.86 0.58 -5.88
CA GLU A 133 -22.63 -0.66 -5.87
C GLU A 133 -21.82 -1.86 -5.39
N LEU A 134 -20.52 -1.67 -5.12
CA LEU A 134 -19.62 -2.72 -4.71
C LEU A 134 -19.77 -3.04 -3.22
N SER A 135 -19.69 -4.33 -2.87
CA SER A 135 -19.48 -4.76 -1.49
C SER A 135 -18.14 -4.26 -0.93
N GLY A 136 -17.98 -4.25 0.39
CA GLY A 136 -16.72 -3.83 1.03
C GLY A 136 -15.49 -4.59 0.51
N GLY A 137 -15.60 -5.91 0.33
CA GLY A 137 -14.51 -6.74 -0.19
C GLY A 137 -14.21 -6.48 -1.68
N GLU A 138 -15.25 -6.22 -2.50
CA GLU A 138 -15.07 -5.82 -3.91
C GLU A 138 -14.39 -4.46 -4.02
N ALA A 139 -14.80 -3.49 -3.21
CA ALA A 139 -14.20 -2.16 -3.17
C ALA A 139 -12.71 -2.21 -2.78
N LYS A 140 -12.34 -3.05 -1.81
CA LYS A 140 -10.92 -3.28 -1.42
C LYS A 140 -10.11 -3.85 -2.57
N ARG A 141 -10.64 -4.84 -3.29
CA ARG A 141 -9.97 -5.42 -4.46
C ARG A 141 -9.83 -4.42 -5.61
N VAL A 142 -10.81 -3.55 -5.83
CA VAL A 142 -10.69 -2.45 -6.81
C VAL A 142 -9.61 -1.45 -6.40
N ALA A 143 -9.53 -1.07 -5.12
CA ALA A 143 -8.48 -0.17 -4.62
C ALA A 143 -7.08 -0.78 -4.77
N LEU A 144 -6.94 -2.09 -4.51
CA LEU A 144 -5.70 -2.83 -4.74
C LEU A 144 -5.34 -2.84 -6.24
N ALA A 145 -6.27 -3.21 -7.12
CA ALA A 145 -6.07 -3.22 -8.57
C ALA A 145 -5.68 -1.83 -9.10
N ARG A 146 -6.32 -0.75 -8.62
CA ARG A 146 -5.97 0.63 -8.96
C ARG A 146 -4.53 0.98 -8.62
N THR A 147 -4.08 0.56 -7.46
CA THR A 147 -2.71 0.80 -7.00
C THR A 147 -1.70 0.01 -7.83
N LEU A 148 -1.97 -1.27 -8.05
CA LEU A 148 -1.06 -2.17 -8.77
C LEU A 148 -1.01 -1.91 -10.29
N ALA A 149 -2.07 -1.37 -10.89
CA ALA A 149 -2.12 -1.06 -12.32
C ALA A 149 -1.04 -0.05 -12.76
N THR A 150 -0.52 0.76 -11.85
CA THR A 150 0.57 1.70 -12.12
C THR A 150 1.97 1.09 -12.01
N GLU A 151 2.07 -0.19 -11.63
CA GLU A 151 3.32 -0.94 -11.47
C GLU A 151 4.33 -0.21 -10.57
N PRO A 152 3.94 0.14 -9.33
CA PRO A 152 4.83 0.87 -8.44
C PRO A 152 6.02 0.02 -8.00
N SER A 153 7.14 0.66 -7.70
CA SER A 153 8.34 -0.02 -7.16
C SER A 153 8.11 -0.61 -5.76
N VAL A 154 7.27 0.06 -4.96
CA VAL A 154 6.90 -0.36 -3.61
C VAL A 154 5.41 -0.13 -3.40
N VAL A 155 4.73 -1.08 -2.77
CA VAL A 155 3.32 -0.98 -2.38
C VAL A 155 3.21 -0.86 -0.85
N LEU A 156 2.41 0.11 -0.41
CA LEU A 156 2.08 0.34 0.98
C LEU A 156 0.62 -0.05 1.20
N LEU A 157 0.38 -0.94 2.15
CA LEU A 157 -0.95 -1.48 2.47
C LEU A 157 -1.29 -1.06 3.91
N ASP A 158 -2.20 -0.09 4.06
CA ASP A 158 -2.62 0.43 5.36
C ASP A 158 -3.92 -0.24 5.80
N GLU A 159 -3.83 -1.28 6.62
CA GLU A 159 -4.94 -2.10 7.12
C GLU A 159 -5.92 -2.53 5.99
N PRO A 160 -5.43 -3.19 4.93
CA PRO A 160 -6.20 -3.38 3.70
C PRO A 160 -7.43 -4.26 3.87
N LEU A 161 -7.49 -5.12 4.88
CA LEU A 161 -8.58 -6.09 5.10
C LEU A 161 -9.46 -5.76 6.30
N THR A 162 -9.24 -4.63 6.98
CA THR A 162 -10.05 -4.20 8.13
C THR A 162 -11.52 -4.00 7.76
N GLY A 163 -12.44 -4.39 8.66
CA GLY A 163 -13.88 -4.19 8.49
C GLY A 163 -14.58 -5.26 7.66
N LEU A 164 -13.92 -6.36 7.37
CA LEU A 164 -14.51 -7.54 6.73
C LEU A 164 -14.91 -8.58 7.80
N ASP A 165 -15.91 -9.42 7.49
CA ASP A 165 -16.18 -10.60 8.28
C ASP A 165 -14.99 -11.60 8.20
N ARG A 166 -14.89 -12.50 9.19
CA ARG A 166 -13.72 -13.37 9.34
C ARG A 166 -13.46 -14.26 8.14
N GLU A 167 -14.52 -14.85 7.58
CA GLU A 167 -14.37 -15.78 6.44
C GLU A 167 -13.86 -15.05 5.19
N LEU A 168 -14.42 -13.89 4.90
CA LEU A 168 -14.01 -13.05 3.77
C LEU A 168 -12.59 -12.50 3.99
N HIS A 169 -12.26 -12.07 5.21
CA HIS A 169 -10.92 -11.61 5.59
C HIS A 169 -9.87 -12.68 5.31
N ASP A 170 -10.04 -13.89 5.84
CA ASP A 170 -9.06 -14.98 5.69
C ASP A 170 -8.88 -15.38 4.22
N ARG A 171 -9.97 -15.45 3.46
CA ARG A 171 -9.91 -15.69 2.02
C ARG A 171 -9.16 -14.60 1.26
N LEU A 172 -9.43 -13.34 1.56
CA LEU A 172 -8.76 -12.22 0.89
C LEU A 172 -7.29 -12.07 1.31
N ALA A 173 -6.91 -12.43 2.53
CA ALA A 173 -5.52 -12.48 2.96
C ALA A 173 -4.70 -13.47 2.12
N ILE A 174 -5.23 -14.68 1.89
CA ILE A 174 -4.60 -15.68 1.04
C ILE A 174 -4.48 -15.18 -0.41
N GLN A 175 -5.53 -14.58 -0.96
CA GLN A 175 -5.52 -14.04 -2.32
C GLN A 175 -4.51 -12.89 -2.46
N LEU A 176 -4.42 -12.01 -1.48
CA LEU A 176 -3.45 -10.92 -1.44
C LEU A 176 -2.02 -11.46 -1.41
N ALA A 177 -1.74 -12.45 -0.54
CA ALA A 177 -0.42 -13.09 -0.45
C ALA A 177 -0.01 -13.70 -1.80
N GLN A 178 -0.90 -14.48 -2.43
CA GLN A 178 -0.65 -15.07 -3.75
C GLN A 178 -0.33 -14.02 -4.81
N LEU A 179 -1.14 -12.97 -4.88
CA LEU A 179 -0.96 -11.88 -5.85
C LEU A 179 0.38 -11.15 -5.66
N LEU A 180 0.77 -10.87 -4.42
CA LEU A 180 2.05 -10.19 -4.12
C LEU A 180 3.25 -11.07 -4.52
N VAL A 181 3.19 -12.36 -4.26
CA VAL A 181 4.25 -13.33 -4.64
C VAL A 181 4.32 -13.51 -6.15
N GLU A 182 3.19 -13.80 -6.82
CA GLU A 182 3.13 -14.04 -8.27
C GLU A 182 3.68 -12.87 -9.09
N HIS A 183 3.46 -11.65 -8.61
CA HIS A 183 3.92 -10.45 -9.30
C HIS A 183 5.24 -9.88 -8.73
N SER A 184 5.91 -10.61 -7.81
CA SER A 184 7.17 -10.20 -7.19
C SER A 184 7.11 -8.77 -6.61
N ILE A 185 5.99 -8.44 -5.94
CA ILE A 185 5.72 -7.10 -5.41
C ILE A 185 6.48 -6.90 -4.11
N THR A 186 7.21 -5.79 -4.02
CA THR A 186 7.81 -5.34 -2.74
C THR A 186 6.75 -4.54 -1.98
N ALA A 187 6.44 -4.92 -0.74
CA ALA A 187 5.39 -4.26 0.01
C ALA A 187 5.69 -4.08 1.50
N VAL A 188 5.08 -3.04 2.08
CA VAL A 188 4.94 -2.88 3.54
C VAL A 188 3.46 -2.99 3.87
N LEU A 189 3.10 -3.97 4.69
CA LEU A 189 1.75 -4.21 5.18
C LEU A 189 1.64 -3.69 6.61
N VAL A 190 0.77 -2.74 6.86
CA VAL A 190 0.37 -2.37 8.22
C VAL A 190 -0.88 -3.13 8.58
N THR A 191 -0.83 -3.86 9.68
CA THR A 191 -1.99 -4.54 10.26
C THR A 191 -1.87 -4.62 11.78
N HIS A 192 -2.99 -4.82 12.45
CA HIS A 192 -3.05 -5.14 13.87
C HIS A 192 -3.41 -6.62 14.11
N ASP A 193 -3.68 -7.40 13.04
CA ASP A 193 -3.95 -8.84 13.10
C ASP A 193 -2.67 -9.64 12.79
N PRO A 194 -2.07 -10.34 13.80
CA PRO A 194 -0.90 -11.19 13.57
C PRO A 194 -1.16 -12.33 12.58
N ALA A 195 -2.40 -12.86 12.54
CA ALA A 195 -2.73 -13.95 11.62
C ALA A 195 -2.73 -13.46 10.15
N GLU A 196 -3.18 -12.22 9.88
CA GLU A 196 -3.04 -11.60 8.57
C GLU A 196 -1.57 -11.43 8.21
N ALA A 197 -0.75 -10.94 9.14
CA ALA A 197 0.68 -10.76 8.92
C ALA A 197 1.39 -12.09 8.60
N ASP A 198 1.08 -13.16 9.32
CA ASP A 198 1.67 -14.48 9.10
C ASP A 198 1.29 -15.09 7.74
N VAL A 199 0.11 -14.77 7.20
CA VAL A 199 -0.35 -15.25 5.89
C VAL A 199 0.24 -14.43 4.74
N VAL A 200 0.32 -13.10 4.89
CA VAL A 200 0.62 -12.18 3.77
C VAL A 200 2.10 -11.85 3.70
N ALA A 201 2.80 -11.74 4.82
CA ALA A 201 4.15 -11.22 4.86
C ALA A 201 5.22 -12.30 4.96
N SER A 202 6.39 -12.02 4.41
CA SER A 202 7.58 -12.87 4.51
C SER A 202 8.20 -12.81 5.91
N ARG A 203 8.05 -11.66 6.58
CA ARG A 203 8.43 -11.42 7.99
C ARG A 203 7.60 -10.31 8.59
N SER A 204 7.55 -10.30 9.91
CA SER A 204 6.91 -9.24 10.69
C SER A 204 7.93 -8.49 11.53
N VAL A 205 7.72 -7.20 11.69
CA VAL A 205 8.46 -6.33 12.62
C VAL A 205 7.48 -5.54 13.46
N ARG A 206 7.87 -5.19 14.68
CA ARG A 206 7.02 -4.37 15.55
C ARG A 206 7.46 -2.91 15.47
N MET A 207 6.48 -2.01 15.56
CA MET A 207 6.76 -0.57 15.47
C MET A 207 7.77 -0.09 16.51
N ASN A 208 7.70 -0.58 17.74
CA ASN A 208 8.67 -0.25 18.80
C ASN A 208 10.08 -0.81 18.54
N GLU A 209 10.25 -1.84 17.72
CA GLU A 209 11.56 -2.39 17.35
C GLU A 209 12.29 -1.53 16.32
N ILE A 210 11.53 -0.73 15.54
CA ILE A 210 12.09 0.08 14.44
C ILE A 210 12.14 1.57 14.76
N ASP A 211 11.42 2.05 15.78
CA ASP A 211 11.26 3.49 16.09
C ASP A 211 12.23 4.00 17.18
N GLY A 212 13.19 3.22 17.62
CA GLY A 212 14.16 3.66 18.64
C GLY A 212 13.51 4.07 19.97
N SER A 213 12.28 3.66 20.22
CA SER A 213 11.56 3.92 21.47
C SER A 213 11.89 2.80 22.45
N ASP A 214 12.78 3.06 23.40
CA ASP A 214 12.95 2.25 24.62
C ASP A 214 11.74 2.43 25.56
#